data_34248a471e5b09b2705ba33235f7d149
#
_entry.id   34248a471e5b09b2705ba33235f7d149
#
_cell.length_a   1.000
_cell.length_b   1.000
_cell.length_c   1.000
_cell.angle_alpha   90.00
_cell.angle_beta   90.00
_cell.angle_gamma   90.00
#
_symmetry.space_group_name_H-M   'P 1'
#
loop_
_entity.id
_entity.type
_entity.pdbx_description
1 polymer ?
#
loop_
_entity_poly.entity_id
_entity_poly.type
_entity_poly.pdbx_seq_one_letter_code
_entity_poly.pdbx_strand_id
1 'polypeptide(L)'
;ILSPNSGPDSAFIVVTLKNTMTRTSTATYVKRLRTKLHEQFPREQFLFRQGGIIQAALNEGSAVPITVQVAAGNLASAREFAEKVVTQVRSVPGAIDVQIGQALDYPQLDVEVDRTRASFMGLSQRNVAENILTALGSSVGYAPSIWVDPTTGIDFFLGVQYETNEVESLDAMRNLPLSVRTPEGPRNVPLSNLAKIRRVNIPGEIAHYNISRVYDVLVNVEGRDVGSVAADVERSVGTLDPPDGVNTTLRGPVVTMKEGTAVIGWGLAVASLLVYLVMLAQFRSFIDPLIIMLAVPLGLAGVVGLLYLTDTTLNIQSLLGTLMMIGIVVNNSILLVDRANGSLLTGESPEKAIVGATQSRLRPILMTSLTLLASMAPFCFRLVPGTEAMIPLARALVGGMAVSTVLTLFLVPCVWFLVKRRHKVAV
;
A
#
# COMPACT_ATOMS: atom_id res chain seq x y z
N ILE A 1 -12.32 6.29 -1.03
CA ILE A 1 -12.16 4.94 -0.49
C ILE A 1 -12.25 5.09 1.03
N LEU A 2 -13.48 5.15 1.50
CA LEU A 2 -13.81 5.23 2.91
C LEU A 2 -13.65 3.83 3.51
N SER A 3 -13.24 3.76 4.78
CA SER A 3 -13.24 2.50 5.50
C SER A 3 -14.67 1.96 5.53
N PRO A 4 -14.93 0.70 5.19
CA PRO A 4 -16.25 0.10 5.34
C PRO A 4 -16.72 0.06 6.80
N ASN A 5 -15.80 0.13 7.75
CA ASN A 5 -16.05 0.12 9.19
C ASN A 5 -16.32 1.54 9.73
N SER A 6 -17.38 2.20 9.30
CA SER A 6 -17.82 3.46 9.90
C SER A 6 -19.06 3.22 10.79
N GLY A 7 -18.83 2.50 11.88
CA GLY A 7 -19.82 2.38 12.95
C GLY A 7 -19.68 3.51 13.98
N PRO A 8 -20.56 3.61 14.98
CA PRO A 8 -20.45 4.60 16.06
C PRO A 8 -19.23 4.40 16.97
N ASP A 9 -18.54 3.28 16.84
CA ASP A 9 -17.31 2.91 17.55
C ASP A 9 -16.05 3.29 16.78
N SER A 10 -16.15 3.71 15.52
CA SER A 10 -15.03 4.04 14.67
C SER A 10 -15.21 5.36 13.93
N ALA A 11 -14.12 6.10 13.76
CA ALA A 11 -14.10 7.35 13.03
C ALA A 11 -12.95 7.40 12.03
N PHE A 12 -13.19 8.02 10.89
CA PHE A 12 -12.19 8.26 9.88
C PHE A 12 -11.89 9.77 9.80
N ILE A 13 -10.66 10.14 10.14
CA ILE A 13 -10.21 11.54 10.17
C ILE A 13 -9.24 11.78 9.01
N VAL A 14 -9.62 12.65 8.08
CA VAL A 14 -8.76 13.07 6.98
C VAL A 14 -8.04 14.36 7.36
N VAL A 15 -6.72 14.29 7.39
CA VAL A 15 -5.86 15.46 7.66
C VAL A 15 -5.14 15.87 6.38
N THR A 16 -5.51 17.02 5.83
CA THR A 16 -4.85 17.60 4.67
C THR A 16 -3.76 18.57 5.12
N LEU A 17 -2.51 18.27 4.79
CA LEU A 17 -1.38 19.12 5.12
C LEU A 17 -1.23 20.25 4.08
N LYS A 18 -0.94 21.48 4.55
CA LYS A 18 -0.65 22.60 3.64
C LYS A 18 0.57 22.30 2.76
N ASN A 19 0.45 22.58 1.49
CA ASN A 19 1.52 22.37 0.53
C ASN A 19 2.49 23.55 0.56
N THR A 20 3.61 23.42 1.28
CA THR A 20 4.67 24.43 1.37
C THR A 20 6.02 23.77 1.09
N MET A 21 6.93 24.49 0.42
CA MET A 21 8.29 23.96 0.13
C MET A 21 9.11 23.67 1.39
N THR A 22 8.77 24.28 2.53
CA THR A 22 9.44 24.11 3.82
C THR A 22 8.81 23.00 4.70
N ARG A 23 7.83 22.28 4.17
CA ARG A 23 7.12 21.23 4.92
C ARG A 23 8.03 20.04 5.21
N THR A 24 8.03 19.58 6.46
CA THR A 24 8.62 18.27 6.82
C THR A 24 7.81 17.13 6.20
N SER A 25 8.41 15.93 6.12
CA SER A 25 7.75 14.76 5.51
C SER A 25 6.46 14.39 6.25
N THR A 26 5.49 13.84 5.53
CA THR A 26 4.23 13.33 6.12
C THR A 26 4.51 12.29 7.21
N ALA A 27 5.51 11.42 7.02
CA ALA A 27 5.93 10.44 8.01
C ALA A 27 6.35 11.07 9.35
N THR A 28 7.04 12.22 9.31
CA THR A 28 7.43 12.95 10.52
C THR A 28 6.22 13.49 11.29
N TYR A 29 5.21 14.01 10.57
CA TYR A 29 3.96 14.45 11.20
C TYR A 29 3.19 13.28 11.81
N VAL A 30 3.09 12.17 11.11
CA VAL A 30 2.41 10.95 11.60
C VAL A 30 3.10 10.43 12.86
N LYS A 31 4.44 10.37 12.88
CA LYS A 31 5.20 9.95 14.07
C LYS A 31 4.89 10.83 15.28
N ARG A 32 4.91 12.15 15.12
CA ARG A 32 4.59 13.10 16.20
C ARG A 32 3.13 12.97 16.67
N LEU A 33 2.21 12.80 15.71
CA LEU A 33 0.78 12.67 16.00
C LEU A 33 0.50 11.36 16.75
N ARG A 34 1.13 10.25 16.31
CA ARG A 34 1.03 8.96 16.99
C ARG A 34 1.38 9.06 18.46
N THR A 35 2.56 9.62 18.78
CA THR A 35 3.00 9.79 20.18
C THR A 35 1.98 10.59 20.99
N LYS A 36 1.55 11.76 20.46
CA LYS A 36 0.61 12.62 21.18
C LYS A 36 -0.77 11.98 21.38
N LEU A 37 -1.29 11.27 20.36
CA LEU A 37 -2.60 10.64 20.47
C LEU A 37 -2.59 9.48 21.48
N HIS A 38 -1.55 8.65 21.49
CA HIS A 38 -1.43 7.60 22.51
C HIS A 38 -1.28 8.14 23.93
N GLU A 39 -0.61 9.29 24.10
CA GLU A 39 -0.50 9.96 25.40
C GLU A 39 -1.84 10.55 25.87
N GLN A 40 -2.59 11.16 24.97
CA GLN A 40 -3.86 11.83 25.31
C GLN A 40 -5.06 10.86 25.35
N PHE A 41 -5.04 9.82 24.54
CA PHE A 41 -6.12 8.86 24.38
C PHE A 41 -5.61 7.41 24.49
N PRO A 42 -5.18 6.95 25.68
CA PRO A 42 -4.53 5.65 25.85
C PRO A 42 -5.47 4.44 25.66
N ARG A 43 -6.78 4.67 25.67
CA ARG A 43 -7.80 3.62 25.48
C ARG A 43 -8.19 3.42 24.03
N GLU A 44 -7.87 4.40 23.16
CA GLU A 44 -8.29 4.39 21.77
C GLU A 44 -7.22 3.73 20.90
N GLN A 45 -7.63 3.05 19.86
CA GLN A 45 -6.74 2.46 18.86
C GLN A 45 -6.67 3.37 17.63
N PHE A 46 -5.46 3.68 17.20
CA PHE A 46 -5.21 4.54 16.05
C PHE A 46 -4.52 3.76 14.94
N LEU A 47 -5.06 3.85 13.73
CA LEU A 47 -4.44 3.33 12.52
C LEU A 47 -4.11 4.50 11.59
N PHE A 48 -2.83 4.68 11.28
CA PHE A 48 -2.38 5.76 10.42
C PHE A 48 -2.22 5.26 8.98
N ARG A 49 -2.92 5.92 8.06
CA ARG A 49 -2.76 5.70 6.62
C ARG A 49 -2.00 6.87 6.03
N GLN A 50 -0.91 6.59 5.34
CA GLN A 50 -0.10 7.59 4.65
C GLN A 50 -0.24 7.39 3.15
N GLY A 51 -0.30 8.49 2.40
CA GLY A 51 -0.30 8.47 0.94
C GLY A 51 -1.55 9.06 0.31
N GLY A 52 -1.44 9.44 -0.97
CA GLY A 52 -2.52 9.93 -1.80
C GLY A 52 -3.23 8.81 -2.57
N ILE A 53 -4.10 9.19 -3.51
CA ILE A 53 -4.86 8.28 -4.37
C ILE A 53 -3.94 7.32 -5.14
N ILE A 54 -2.77 7.80 -5.60
CA ILE A 54 -1.77 6.98 -6.31
C ILE A 54 -1.22 5.88 -5.40
N GLN A 55 -0.90 6.20 -4.15
CA GLN A 55 -0.40 5.22 -3.18
C GLN A 55 -1.48 4.18 -2.85
N ALA A 56 -2.73 4.63 -2.69
CA ALA A 56 -3.86 3.72 -2.44
C ALA A 56 -4.10 2.77 -3.62
N ALA A 57 -3.96 3.25 -4.86
CA ALA A 57 -4.08 2.43 -6.06
C ALA A 57 -2.93 1.41 -6.17
N LEU A 58 -1.69 1.84 -5.89
CA LEU A 58 -0.52 0.95 -5.90
C LEU A 58 -0.57 -0.10 -4.77
N ASN A 59 -1.24 0.21 -3.67
CA ASN A 59 -1.40 -0.68 -2.51
C ASN A 59 -2.63 -1.60 -2.63
N GLU A 60 -3.23 -1.73 -3.80
CA GLU A 60 -4.41 -2.58 -4.04
C GLU A 60 -5.57 -2.29 -3.05
N GLY A 61 -5.69 -1.05 -2.62
CA GLY A 61 -6.68 -0.63 -1.63
C GLY A 61 -6.36 -1.00 -0.18
N SER A 62 -5.23 -1.67 0.09
CA SER A 62 -4.83 -2.00 1.46
C SER A 62 -4.57 -0.76 2.30
N ALA A 63 -5.03 -0.80 3.55
CA ALA A 63 -4.86 0.29 4.50
C ALA A 63 -3.41 0.44 4.98
N VAL A 64 -2.66 -0.65 5.01
CA VAL A 64 -1.33 -0.79 5.62
C VAL A 64 -0.39 -1.58 4.71
N PRO A 65 0.93 -1.46 4.90
CA PRO A 65 1.90 -2.18 4.07
C PRO A 65 1.90 -3.69 4.28
N ILE A 66 1.57 -4.17 5.49
CA ILE A 66 1.57 -5.59 5.85
C ILE A 66 0.22 -5.95 6.46
N THR A 67 -0.41 -7.01 5.96
CA THR A 67 -1.63 -7.59 6.52
C THR A 67 -1.42 -9.08 6.73
N VAL A 68 -1.61 -9.56 7.96
CA VAL A 68 -1.65 -11.00 8.25
C VAL A 68 -3.10 -11.42 8.28
N GLN A 69 -3.52 -12.17 7.27
CA GLN A 69 -4.88 -12.68 7.14
C GLN A 69 -5.01 -14.02 7.85
N VAL A 70 -5.94 -14.10 8.77
CA VAL A 70 -6.29 -15.34 9.51
C VAL A 70 -7.62 -15.85 8.97
N ALA A 71 -7.59 -16.96 8.25
CA ALA A 71 -8.76 -17.58 7.65
C ALA A 71 -9.18 -18.83 8.44
N ALA A 72 -10.47 -18.96 8.73
CA ALA A 72 -11.01 -20.16 9.37
C ALA A 72 -12.49 -20.40 9.06
N GLY A 73 -12.92 -21.65 9.15
CA GLY A 73 -14.33 -22.03 9.08
C GLY A 73 -15.12 -21.59 10.33
N ASN A 74 -14.48 -21.58 11.50
CA ASN A 74 -15.07 -21.17 12.78
C ASN A 74 -14.56 -19.77 13.19
N LEU A 75 -15.47 -18.81 13.38
CA LEU A 75 -15.14 -17.45 13.77
C LEU A 75 -14.51 -17.32 15.16
N ALA A 76 -14.90 -18.17 16.11
CA ALA A 76 -14.41 -18.07 17.49
C ALA A 76 -12.93 -18.48 17.57
N SER A 77 -12.56 -19.59 16.95
CA SER A 77 -11.16 -20.06 16.88
C SER A 77 -10.28 -19.11 16.06
N ALA A 78 -10.82 -18.56 14.97
CA ALA A 78 -10.12 -17.56 14.17
C ALA A 78 -9.84 -16.27 14.96
N ARG A 79 -10.80 -15.79 15.76
CA ARG A 79 -10.65 -14.62 16.62
C ARG A 79 -9.55 -14.83 17.65
N GLU A 80 -9.64 -15.91 18.42
CA GLU A 80 -8.63 -16.23 19.45
C GLU A 80 -7.23 -16.31 18.85
N PHE A 81 -7.11 -16.95 17.69
CA PHE A 81 -5.82 -17.05 17.01
C PHE A 81 -5.35 -15.70 16.46
N ALA A 82 -6.24 -14.88 15.91
CA ALA A 82 -5.89 -13.52 15.46
C ALA A 82 -5.39 -12.65 16.61
N GLU A 83 -5.96 -12.74 17.80
CA GLU A 83 -5.50 -12.04 19.01
C GLU A 83 -4.09 -12.50 19.44
N LYS A 84 -3.80 -13.82 19.33
CA LYS A 84 -2.44 -14.36 19.53
C LYS A 84 -1.46 -13.80 18.49
N VAL A 85 -1.87 -13.75 17.22
CA VAL A 85 -1.07 -13.17 16.13
C VAL A 85 -0.78 -11.69 16.42
N VAL A 86 -1.77 -10.89 16.83
CA VAL A 86 -1.56 -9.48 17.21
C VAL A 86 -0.51 -9.36 18.31
N THR A 87 -0.62 -10.17 19.36
CA THR A 87 0.30 -10.14 20.50
C THR A 87 1.73 -10.48 20.07
N GLN A 88 1.86 -11.51 19.24
CA GLN A 88 3.16 -11.96 18.72
C GLN A 88 3.78 -10.92 17.77
N VAL A 89 3.01 -10.36 16.86
CA VAL A 89 3.50 -9.37 15.89
C VAL A 89 3.87 -8.04 16.55
N ARG A 90 3.21 -7.65 17.64
CA ARG A 90 3.59 -6.47 18.43
C ARG A 90 5.00 -6.55 19.00
N SER A 91 5.54 -7.74 19.19
CA SER A 91 6.93 -7.94 19.67
C SER A 91 7.98 -7.77 18.57
N VAL A 92 7.57 -7.72 17.29
CA VAL A 92 8.50 -7.59 16.15
C VAL A 92 9.03 -6.15 16.07
N PRO A 93 10.36 -5.93 16.13
CA PRO A 93 10.92 -4.60 16.02
C PRO A 93 10.57 -3.92 14.68
N GLY A 94 10.00 -2.72 14.75
CA GLY A 94 9.57 -1.95 13.59
C GLY A 94 8.11 -2.18 13.18
N ALA A 95 7.41 -3.17 13.73
CA ALA A 95 5.97 -3.34 13.58
C ALA A 95 5.24 -2.40 14.55
N ILE A 96 4.34 -1.59 14.04
CA ILE A 96 3.59 -0.58 14.80
C ILE A 96 2.12 -0.57 14.37
N ASP A 97 1.26 0.07 15.16
CA ASP A 97 -0.19 0.15 14.92
C ASP A 97 -0.82 -1.25 14.66
N VAL A 98 -0.33 -2.28 15.38
CA VAL A 98 -0.77 -3.66 15.16
C VAL A 98 -2.14 -3.88 15.78
N GLN A 99 -3.15 -4.14 14.95
CA GLN A 99 -4.53 -4.35 15.38
C GLN A 99 -5.31 -5.22 14.39
N ILE A 100 -6.42 -5.80 14.86
CA ILE A 100 -7.38 -6.47 13.96
C ILE A 100 -8.18 -5.38 13.24
N GLY A 101 -8.30 -5.48 11.92
CA GLY A 101 -8.96 -4.49 11.08
C GLY A 101 -10.48 -4.44 11.24
N GLN A 102 -11.10 -5.56 11.62
CA GLN A 102 -12.53 -5.66 11.84
C GLN A 102 -12.91 -5.32 13.28
N ALA A 103 -14.00 -4.59 13.46
CA ALA A 103 -14.60 -4.38 14.79
C ALA A 103 -15.24 -5.69 15.29
N LEU A 104 -14.66 -6.29 16.33
CA LEU A 104 -15.11 -7.60 16.84
C LEU A 104 -16.17 -7.51 17.90
N ASP A 105 -16.21 -6.41 18.63
CA ASP A 105 -17.06 -6.21 19.83
C ASP A 105 -18.00 -5.01 19.63
N TYR A 106 -18.68 -4.98 18.49
CA TYR A 106 -19.66 -3.93 18.20
C TYR A 106 -20.86 -4.08 19.14
N PRO A 107 -21.18 -3.08 19.97
CA PRO A 107 -22.30 -3.14 20.89
C PRO A 107 -23.63 -3.05 20.14
N GLN A 108 -24.46 -4.05 20.28
CA GLN A 108 -25.79 -4.12 19.67
C GLN A 108 -26.86 -4.37 20.74
N LEU A 109 -28.04 -3.81 20.50
CA LEU A 109 -29.25 -4.18 21.24
C LEU A 109 -30.01 -5.23 20.44
N ASP A 110 -30.11 -6.44 20.99
CA ASP A 110 -30.90 -7.52 20.43
C ASP A 110 -32.30 -7.47 21.05
N VAL A 111 -33.31 -7.39 20.18
CA VAL A 111 -34.72 -7.31 20.58
C VAL A 111 -35.41 -8.62 20.22
N GLU A 112 -35.53 -9.51 21.21
CA GLU A 112 -36.18 -10.80 21.06
C GLU A 112 -37.68 -10.67 21.33
N VAL A 113 -38.50 -10.68 20.28
CA VAL A 113 -39.95 -10.57 20.36
C VAL A 113 -40.57 -11.92 20.74
N ASP A 114 -41.38 -11.94 21.82
CA ASP A 114 -42.23 -13.07 22.17
C ASP A 114 -43.42 -13.14 21.20
N ARG A 115 -43.29 -13.99 20.20
CA ARG A 115 -44.29 -14.13 19.13
C ARG A 115 -45.65 -14.56 19.64
N THR A 116 -45.66 -15.39 20.69
CA THR A 116 -46.91 -15.88 21.30
C THR A 116 -47.66 -14.73 21.98
N ARG A 117 -47.00 -13.94 22.82
CA ARG A 117 -47.56 -12.79 23.45
C ARG A 117 -47.99 -11.71 22.44
N ALA A 118 -47.17 -11.44 21.43
CA ALA A 118 -47.51 -10.51 20.36
C ALA A 118 -48.78 -10.95 19.61
N SER A 119 -48.89 -12.23 19.28
CA SER A 119 -50.08 -12.81 18.60
C SER A 119 -51.34 -12.71 19.44
N PHE A 120 -51.27 -12.98 20.77
CA PHE A 120 -52.42 -12.80 21.67
C PHE A 120 -52.90 -11.34 21.72
N MET A 121 -52.02 -10.38 21.48
CA MET A 121 -52.34 -8.96 21.40
C MET A 121 -52.71 -8.50 19.96
N GLY A 122 -52.79 -9.43 19.00
CA GLY A 122 -53.10 -9.11 17.60
C GLY A 122 -51.95 -8.46 16.81
N LEU A 123 -50.71 -8.55 17.33
CA LEU A 123 -49.50 -8.06 16.67
C LEU A 123 -48.71 -9.18 16.06
N SER A 124 -48.20 -8.96 14.87
CA SER A 124 -47.14 -9.78 14.28
C SER A 124 -45.74 -9.31 14.71
N GLN A 125 -44.75 -10.17 14.64
CA GLN A 125 -43.33 -9.75 14.83
C GLN A 125 -42.96 -8.59 13.93
N ARG A 126 -43.48 -8.56 12.70
CA ARG A 126 -43.25 -7.49 11.73
C ARG A 126 -43.77 -6.16 12.24
N ASN A 127 -45.02 -6.14 12.78
CA ASN A 127 -45.58 -4.92 13.33
C ASN A 127 -44.73 -4.36 14.49
N VAL A 128 -44.23 -5.24 15.36
CA VAL A 128 -43.33 -4.82 16.45
C VAL A 128 -42.06 -4.22 15.90
N ALA A 129 -41.41 -4.86 14.90
CA ALA A 129 -40.17 -4.38 14.27
C ALA A 129 -40.41 -3.03 13.56
N GLU A 130 -41.51 -2.86 12.82
CA GLU A 130 -41.86 -1.62 12.13
C GLU A 130 -42.08 -0.46 13.12
N ASN A 131 -42.69 -0.70 14.25
CA ASN A 131 -42.84 0.32 15.29
C ASN A 131 -41.49 0.70 15.92
N ILE A 132 -40.61 -0.26 16.17
CA ILE A 132 -39.25 0.02 16.66
C ILE A 132 -38.46 0.82 15.63
N LEU A 133 -38.51 0.44 14.34
CA LEU A 133 -37.90 1.19 13.26
C LEU A 133 -38.43 2.62 13.15
N THR A 134 -39.75 2.80 13.27
CA THR A 134 -40.35 4.14 13.27
C THR A 134 -39.83 4.99 14.41
N ALA A 135 -39.70 4.40 15.60
CA ALA A 135 -39.23 5.13 16.78
C ALA A 135 -37.75 5.52 16.68
N LEU A 136 -36.86 4.61 16.22
CA LEU A 136 -35.45 4.78 16.26
C LEU A 136 -34.83 5.34 14.95
N GLY A 137 -35.46 5.09 13.80
CA GLY A 137 -34.85 5.38 12.49
C GLY A 137 -35.79 5.98 11.44
N SER A 138 -37.06 6.26 11.78
CA SER A 138 -38.09 6.75 10.86
C SER A 138 -38.80 5.65 10.03
N SER A 139 -40.02 5.92 9.65
CA SER A 139 -40.85 5.07 8.79
C SER A 139 -40.34 4.99 7.35
N VAL A 140 -39.46 5.89 6.92
CA VAL A 140 -38.91 5.92 5.57
C VAL A 140 -38.19 4.62 5.22
N GLY A 141 -37.55 3.92 6.19
CA GLY A 141 -36.83 2.69 5.99
C GLY A 141 -37.66 1.48 5.52
N TYR A 142 -38.97 1.45 5.80
CA TYR A 142 -39.84 0.33 5.44
C TYR A 142 -41.14 0.73 4.73
N ALA A 143 -41.58 1.99 4.86
CA ALA A 143 -42.74 2.54 4.19
C ALA A 143 -42.45 3.96 3.66
N PRO A 144 -41.56 4.07 2.65
CA PRO A 144 -41.21 5.36 2.07
C PRO A 144 -42.47 6.00 1.45
N SER A 145 -42.81 7.21 1.88
CA SER A 145 -43.84 8.05 1.28
C SER A 145 -43.18 9.24 0.60
N ILE A 146 -43.63 9.57 -0.59
CA ILE A 146 -43.09 10.71 -1.37
C ILE A 146 -44.15 11.78 -1.45
N TRP A 147 -43.78 12.99 -1.06
CA TRP A 147 -44.60 14.17 -1.27
C TRP A 147 -43.90 15.04 -2.35
N VAL A 148 -44.70 15.39 -3.38
CA VAL A 148 -44.21 16.27 -4.45
C VAL A 148 -44.67 17.68 -4.13
N ASP A 149 -43.77 18.62 -4.02
CA ASP A 149 -44.09 20.02 -3.84
C ASP A 149 -44.82 20.55 -5.08
N PRO A 150 -46.06 20.99 -4.96
CA PRO A 150 -46.83 21.43 -6.12
C PRO A 150 -46.34 22.72 -6.75
N THR A 151 -45.45 23.46 -6.09
CA THR A 151 -44.92 24.73 -6.57
C THR A 151 -43.58 24.55 -7.30
N THR A 152 -42.72 23.66 -6.83
CA THR A 152 -41.40 23.45 -7.35
C THR A 152 -41.25 22.16 -8.15
N GLY A 153 -42.17 21.19 -7.99
CA GLY A 153 -42.10 19.86 -8.58
C GLY A 153 -41.01 18.98 -8.00
N ILE A 154 -40.44 19.36 -6.86
CA ILE A 154 -39.36 18.59 -6.19
C ILE A 154 -40.00 17.53 -5.28
N ASP A 155 -39.43 16.32 -5.33
CA ASP A 155 -39.84 15.18 -4.51
C ASP A 155 -39.17 15.24 -3.14
N PHE A 156 -39.98 15.06 -2.06
CA PHE A 156 -39.48 14.95 -0.69
C PHE A 156 -39.95 13.63 -0.06
N PHE A 157 -39.04 12.95 0.65
CA PHE A 157 -39.42 11.81 1.45
C PHE A 157 -40.17 12.28 2.72
N LEU A 158 -41.35 11.74 2.92
CA LEU A 158 -42.17 11.97 4.14
C LEU A 158 -41.97 10.79 5.06
N GLY A 159 -41.43 11.04 6.25
CA GLY A 159 -41.23 10.04 7.29
C GLY A 159 -41.78 10.45 8.61
N VAL A 160 -42.18 9.48 9.43
CA VAL A 160 -42.63 9.66 10.82
C VAL A 160 -41.59 9.03 11.73
N GLN A 161 -41.16 9.74 12.77
CA GLN A 161 -40.24 9.25 13.80
C GLN A 161 -40.58 9.87 15.15
N TYR A 162 -40.09 9.28 16.22
CA TYR A 162 -40.12 9.89 17.53
C TYR A 162 -39.05 10.97 17.67
N GLU A 163 -39.24 11.93 18.56
CA GLU A 163 -38.20 12.88 18.90
C GLU A 163 -37.01 12.15 19.56
N THR A 164 -35.79 12.57 19.27
CA THR A 164 -34.57 11.89 19.77
C THR A 164 -34.52 11.80 21.28
N ASN A 165 -34.96 12.86 21.97
CA ASN A 165 -35.05 12.93 23.44
C ASN A 165 -36.00 11.90 24.06
N GLU A 166 -37.00 11.39 23.32
CA GLU A 166 -37.93 10.37 23.77
C GLU A 166 -37.39 8.93 23.67
N VAL A 167 -36.29 8.72 22.96
CA VAL A 167 -35.69 7.39 22.67
C VAL A 167 -34.23 7.27 23.04
N GLU A 168 -33.66 8.23 23.77
CA GLU A 168 -32.25 8.28 24.15
C GLU A 168 -31.79 7.20 25.15
N SER A 169 -32.69 6.59 25.87
CA SER A 169 -32.34 5.61 26.91
C SER A 169 -32.93 4.22 26.66
N LEU A 170 -32.26 3.20 27.21
CA LEU A 170 -32.74 1.83 27.17
C LEU A 170 -34.12 1.68 27.83
N ASP A 171 -34.40 2.48 28.88
CA ASP A 171 -35.69 2.44 29.56
C ASP A 171 -36.76 3.15 28.73
N ALA A 172 -36.44 4.20 28.02
CA ALA A 172 -37.35 4.80 27.04
C ALA A 172 -37.72 3.80 25.94
N MET A 173 -36.72 3.07 25.41
CA MET A 173 -36.94 2.01 24.43
C MET A 173 -37.83 0.87 24.99
N ARG A 174 -37.64 0.46 26.24
CA ARG A 174 -38.50 -0.57 26.90
C ARG A 174 -39.91 -0.14 27.03
N ASN A 175 -40.15 1.14 27.28
CA ASN A 175 -41.47 1.73 27.48
C ASN A 175 -42.09 2.25 26.17
N LEU A 176 -41.47 1.98 25.01
CA LEU A 176 -42.02 2.40 23.73
C LEU A 176 -43.45 1.89 23.54
N PRO A 177 -44.44 2.78 23.31
CA PRO A 177 -45.82 2.38 23.18
C PRO A 177 -46.08 1.76 21.81
N LEU A 178 -46.53 0.51 21.81
CA LEU A 178 -47.00 -0.20 20.64
C LEU A 178 -48.49 -0.15 20.57
N SER A 179 -49.06 0.40 19.49
CA SER A 179 -50.53 0.49 19.33
C SER A 179 -51.10 -0.86 18.89
N VAL A 180 -51.97 -1.39 19.71
CA VAL A 180 -52.69 -2.66 19.50
C VAL A 180 -54.15 -2.34 19.21
N ARG A 181 -54.70 -2.95 18.18
CA ARG A 181 -56.16 -2.87 17.90
C ARG A 181 -56.91 -3.91 18.72
N THR A 182 -57.70 -3.46 19.69
CA THR A 182 -58.60 -4.33 20.43
C THR A 182 -60.06 -4.09 20.02
N PRO A 183 -60.98 -5.01 20.29
CA PRO A 183 -62.40 -4.78 20.03
C PRO A 183 -63.00 -3.54 20.71
N GLU A 184 -62.34 -3.08 21.79
CA GLU A 184 -62.69 -1.90 22.57
C GLU A 184 -62.09 -0.58 22.08
N GLY A 185 -61.20 -0.66 21.05
CA GLY A 185 -60.47 0.44 20.48
C GLY A 185 -58.92 0.29 20.53
N PRO A 186 -58.17 1.27 20.02
CA PRO A 186 -56.69 1.21 20.06
C PRO A 186 -56.19 1.35 21.50
N ARG A 187 -55.32 0.42 21.92
CA ARG A 187 -54.66 0.42 23.23
C ARG A 187 -53.13 0.39 23.05
N ASN A 188 -52.44 1.15 23.88
CA ASN A 188 -50.96 1.16 23.88
C ASN A 188 -50.43 0.14 24.88
N VAL A 189 -49.50 -0.70 24.40
CA VAL A 189 -48.79 -1.72 25.19
C VAL A 189 -47.30 -1.42 25.12
N PRO A 190 -46.57 -1.34 26.25
CA PRO A 190 -45.14 -1.08 26.22
C PRO A 190 -44.40 -2.27 25.61
N LEU A 191 -43.31 -1.97 24.87
CA LEU A 191 -42.45 -2.98 24.21
C LEU A 191 -41.93 -4.04 25.18
N SER A 192 -41.63 -3.67 26.43
CA SER A 192 -41.16 -4.58 27.47
C SER A 192 -42.13 -5.73 27.78
N ASN A 193 -43.42 -5.59 27.48
CA ASN A 193 -44.42 -6.67 27.64
C ASN A 193 -44.35 -7.70 26.51
N LEU A 194 -43.77 -7.32 25.34
CA LEU A 194 -43.78 -8.13 24.13
C LEU A 194 -42.38 -8.58 23.70
N ALA A 195 -41.33 -7.94 24.21
CA ALA A 195 -39.99 -8.25 23.83
C ALA A 195 -38.99 -8.14 24.99
N LYS A 196 -37.90 -8.92 24.90
CA LYS A 196 -36.75 -8.82 25.78
C LYS A 196 -35.63 -8.09 25.02
N ILE A 197 -35.07 -7.05 25.65
CA ILE A 197 -33.95 -6.29 25.09
C ILE A 197 -32.69 -6.70 25.82
N ARG A 198 -31.69 -7.20 25.07
CA ARG A 198 -30.39 -7.62 25.58
C ARG A 198 -29.27 -6.84 24.88
N ARG A 199 -28.25 -6.45 25.65
CA ARG A 199 -26.99 -5.98 25.06
C ARG A 199 -26.16 -7.19 24.67
N VAL A 200 -25.73 -7.23 23.42
CA VAL A 200 -24.86 -8.26 22.87
C VAL A 200 -23.71 -7.60 22.14
N ASN A 201 -22.57 -8.25 22.11
CA ASN A 201 -21.45 -7.85 21.27
C ASN A 201 -21.43 -8.76 20.05
N ILE A 202 -21.42 -8.18 18.88
CA ILE A 202 -21.35 -8.90 17.62
C ILE A 202 -20.21 -8.35 16.77
N PRO A 203 -19.67 -9.11 15.81
CA PRO A 203 -18.77 -8.55 14.81
C PRO A 203 -19.50 -7.46 14.01
N GLY A 204 -18.94 -6.25 13.96
CA GLY A 204 -19.48 -5.15 13.15
C GLY A 204 -19.35 -5.41 11.66
N GLU A 205 -18.34 -6.22 11.28
CA GLU A 205 -18.07 -6.64 9.91
C GLU A 205 -17.61 -8.10 9.88
N ILE A 206 -18.08 -8.84 8.89
CA ILE A 206 -17.62 -10.19 8.59
C ILE A 206 -16.98 -10.17 7.20
N ALA A 207 -15.66 -10.15 7.17
CA ALA A 207 -14.90 -10.17 5.92
C ALA A 207 -14.74 -11.60 5.38
N HIS A 208 -14.79 -11.72 4.07
CA HIS A 208 -14.54 -12.98 3.36
C HIS A 208 -13.43 -12.80 2.32
N TYR A 209 -12.58 -13.78 2.22
CA TYR A 209 -11.60 -13.89 1.15
C TYR A 209 -11.63 -15.31 0.57
N ASN A 210 -11.79 -15.43 -0.75
CA ASN A 210 -11.96 -16.73 -1.42
C ASN A 210 -12.96 -17.65 -0.69
N ILE A 211 -14.16 -17.13 -0.39
CA ILE A 211 -15.27 -17.82 0.30
C ILE A 211 -15.01 -18.02 1.80
N SER A 212 -13.77 -18.11 2.25
CA SER A 212 -13.44 -18.28 3.68
C SER A 212 -13.63 -16.99 4.46
N ARG A 213 -14.11 -17.10 5.70
CA ARG A 213 -14.17 -15.97 6.63
C ARG A 213 -12.77 -15.64 7.11
N VAL A 214 -12.46 -14.35 7.21
CA VAL A 214 -11.11 -13.88 7.53
C VAL A 214 -11.11 -12.79 8.57
N TYR A 215 -10.06 -12.76 9.38
CA TYR A 215 -9.65 -11.61 10.18
C TYR A 215 -8.33 -11.08 9.65
N ASP A 216 -8.25 -9.78 9.46
CA ASP A 216 -7.07 -9.10 8.94
C ASP A 216 -6.33 -8.40 10.09
N VAL A 217 -5.16 -8.91 10.43
CA VAL A 217 -4.25 -8.23 11.36
C VAL A 217 -3.43 -7.22 10.56
N LEU A 218 -3.71 -5.96 10.79
CA LEU A 218 -3.10 -4.82 10.13
C LEU A 218 -1.81 -4.45 10.83
N VAL A 219 -0.75 -4.17 10.06
CA VAL A 219 0.58 -3.84 10.61
C VAL A 219 1.19 -2.70 9.82
N ASN A 220 1.45 -1.58 10.49
CA ASN A 220 2.27 -0.51 9.96
C ASN A 220 3.75 -0.74 10.28
N VAL A 221 4.63 -0.05 9.55
CA VAL A 221 6.08 -0.16 9.73
C VAL A 221 6.69 1.20 9.98
N GLU A 222 7.60 1.29 10.97
CA GLU A 222 8.37 2.50 11.26
C GLU A 222 9.83 2.17 11.58
N GLY A 223 10.76 2.99 11.08
CA GLY A 223 12.19 2.90 11.40
C GLY A 223 12.95 1.74 10.75
N ARG A 224 12.27 0.86 10.03
CA ARG A 224 12.88 -0.27 9.30
C ARG A 224 12.28 -0.41 7.90
N ASP A 225 12.90 -1.23 7.08
CA ASP A 225 12.39 -1.62 5.77
C ASP A 225 11.17 -2.55 5.87
N VAL A 226 10.17 -2.29 5.02
CA VAL A 226 8.91 -3.06 5.00
C VAL A 226 9.15 -4.54 4.72
N GLY A 227 10.07 -4.88 3.81
CA GLY A 227 10.38 -6.26 3.45
C GLY A 227 11.02 -7.04 4.59
N SER A 228 11.96 -6.41 5.33
CA SER A 228 12.60 -7.04 6.48
C SER A 228 11.63 -7.24 7.66
N VAL A 229 10.76 -6.25 7.93
CA VAL A 229 9.72 -6.39 8.96
C VAL A 229 8.72 -7.48 8.57
N ALA A 230 8.32 -7.55 7.30
CA ALA A 230 7.41 -8.59 6.83
C ALA A 230 8.00 -10.00 6.96
N ALA A 231 9.29 -10.17 6.67
CA ALA A 231 9.98 -11.44 6.85
C ALA A 231 10.07 -11.84 8.34
N ASP A 232 10.27 -10.88 9.24
CA ASP A 232 10.26 -11.13 10.68
C ASP A 232 8.84 -11.44 11.18
N VAL A 233 7.81 -10.75 10.68
CA VAL A 233 6.40 -11.05 10.96
C VAL A 233 6.04 -12.45 10.48
N GLU A 234 6.38 -12.80 9.23
CA GLU A 234 6.13 -14.13 8.65
C GLU A 234 6.77 -15.24 9.51
N ARG A 235 8.02 -15.03 9.92
CA ARG A 235 8.75 -15.96 10.80
C ARG A 235 8.12 -16.05 12.18
N SER A 236 7.75 -14.92 12.77
CA SER A 236 7.16 -14.84 14.10
C SER A 236 5.78 -15.52 14.14
N VAL A 237 4.95 -15.28 13.13
CA VAL A 237 3.65 -15.94 12.97
C VAL A 237 3.81 -17.45 12.71
N GLY A 238 4.82 -17.86 11.94
CA GLY A 238 5.16 -19.27 11.69
C GLY A 238 5.58 -20.07 12.92
N THR A 239 5.90 -19.40 14.06
CA THR A 239 6.15 -20.08 15.34
C THR A 239 4.88 -20.40 16.13
N LEU A 240 3.73 -19.84 15.72
CA LEU A 240 2.44 -20.13 16.34
C LEU A 240 1.83 -21.36 15.69
N ASP A 241 1.34 -22.28 16.53
CA ASP A 241 0.56 -23.43 16.06
C ASP A 241 -0.89 -23.03 15.82
N PRO A 242 -1.35 -22.97 14.56
CA PRO A 242 -2.73 -22.65 14.26
C PRO A 242 -3.63 -23.83 14.67
N PRO A 243 -4.80 -23.57 15.26
CA PRO A 243 -5.82 -24.59 15.50
C PRO A 243 -6.28 -25.25 14.18
N ASP A 244 -6.84 -26.44 14.28
CA ASP A 244 -7.35 -27.18 13.11
C ASP A 244 -8.31 -26.30 12.27
N GLY A 245 -8.02 -26.21 10.97
CA GLY A 245 -8.81 -25.44 10.02
C GLY A 245 -8.57 -23.92 10.05
N VAL A 246 -7.58 -23.43 10.80
CA VAL A 246 -7.11 -22.04 10.77
C VAL A 246 -5.86 -21.93 9.91
N ASN A 247 -5.88 -21.03 8.93
CA ASN A 247 -4.74 -20.77 8.07
C ASN A 247 -4.33 -19.29 8.16
N THR A 248 -3.03 -19.02 8.09
CA THR A 248 -2.49 -17.68 8.04
C THR A 248 -1.86 -17.41 6.67
N THR A 249 -2.10 -16.24 6.13
CA THR A 249 -1.50 -15.80 4.85
C THR A 249 -1.07 -14.36 4.96
N LEU A 250 0.15 -14.07 4.52
CA LEU A 250 0.62 -12.69 4.41
C LEU A 250 -0.01 -12.03 3.18
N ARG A 251 -0.50 -10.82 3.34
CA ARG A 251 -1.19 -10.02 2.33
C ARG A 251 -0.73 -8.57 2.34
N GLY A 252 -1.22 -7.82 1.37
CA GLY A 252 -0.96 -6.39 1.22
C GLY A 252 0.19 -6.09 0.25
N PRO A 253 0.55 -4.82 0.11
CA PRO A 253 1.56 -4.34 -0.83
C PRO A 253 2.91 -5.03 -0.72
N VAL A 254 3.24 -5.55 0.46
CA VAL A 254 4.51 -6.26 0.69
C VAL A 254 4.63 -7.55 -0.15
N VAL A 255 3.53 -8.24 -0.41
CA VAL A 255 3.53 -9.46 -1.23
C VAL A 255 3.82 -9.10 -2.68
N THR A 256 3.08 -8.14 -3.23
CA THR A 256 3.31 -7.59 -4.58
C THR A 256 4.72 -7.01 -4.72
N MET A 257 5.23 -6.36 -3.66
CA MET A 257 6.61 -5.86 -3.64
C MET A 257 7.63 -7.00 -3.68
N LYS A 258 7.44 -8.07 -2.90
CA LYS A 258 8.34 -9.24 -2.87
C LYS A 258 8.36 -9.97 -4.22
N GLU A 259 7.18 -10.23 -4.78
CA GLU A 259 7.05 -10.84 -6.10
C GLU A 259 7.60 -9.93 -7.22
N GLY A 260 7.24 -8.66 -7.22
CA GLY A 260 7.70 -7.67 -8.19
C GLY A 260 9.21 -7.49 -8.15
N THR A 261 9.83 -7.47 -6.97
CA THR A 261 11.29 -7.39 -6.83
C THR A 261 11.98 -8.60 -7.44
N ALA A 262 11.46 -9.80 -7.22
CA ALA A 262 11.99 -11.02 -7.81
C ALA A 262 11.84 -11.03 -9.34
N VAL A 263 10.65 -10.67 -9.86
CA VAL A 263 10.38 -10.61 -11.30
C VAL A 263 11.29 -9.57 -11.99
N ILE A 264 11.43 -8.37 -11.41
CA ILE A 264 12.29 -7.32 -11.99
C ILE A 264 13.76 -7.73 -11.89
N GLY A 265 14.18 -8.38 -10.81
CA GLY A 265 15.55 -8.90 -10.66
C GLY A 265 15.90 -9.91 -11.76
N TRP A 266 15.03 -10.88 -12.00
CA TRP A 266 15.18 -11.81 -13.13
C TRP A 266 15.08 -11.11 -14.48
N GLY A 267 14.16 -10.17 -14.63
CA GLY A 267 14.04 -9.35 -15.84
C GLY A 267 15.31 -8.58 -16.15
N LEU A 268 15.97 -8.04 -15.12
CA LEU A 268 17.26 -7.35 -15.25
C LEU A 268 18.37 -8.29 -15.77
N ALA A 269 18.44 -9.51 -15.23
CA ALA A 269 19.42 -10.50 -15.68
C ALA A 269 19.18 -10.92 -17.14
N VAL A 270 17.91 -11.21 -17.49
CA VAL A 270 17.53 -11.56 -18.87
C VAL A 270 17.76 -10.41 -19.84
N ALA A 271 17.39 -9.18 -19.48
CA ALA A 271 17.64 -7.99 -20.29
C ALA A 271 19.13 -7.77 -20.53
N SER A 272 19.97 -7.92 -19.49
CA SER A 272 21.42 -7.81 -19.62
C SER A 272 22.00 -8.89 -20.54
N LEU A 273 21.50 -10.12 -20.45
CA LEU A 273 21.89 -11.21 -21.35
C LEU A 273 21.47 -10.93 -22.80
N LEU A 274 20.25 -10.46 -23.02
CA LEU A 274 19.77 -10.12 -24.37
C LEU A 274 20.58 -8.98 -24.98
N VAL A 275 20.89 -7.94 -24.21
CA VAL A 275 21.74 -6.83 -24.65
C VAL A 275 23.15 -7.38 -25.03
N TYR A 276 23.72 -8.26 -24.22
CA TYR A 276 24.99 -8.91 -24.52
C TYR A 276 24.93 -9.70 -25.83
N LEU A 277 23.86 -10.50 -26.05
CA LEU A 277 23.70 -11.29 -27.29
C LEU A 277 23.54 -10.41 -28.54
N VAL A 278 22.79 -9.32 -28.44
CA VAL A 278 22.63 -8.34 -29.53
C VAL A 278 23.97 -7.69 -29.86
N MET A 279 24.73 -7.28 -28.83
CA MET A 279 26.05 -6.72 -29.04
C MET A 279 27.04 -7.76 -29.63
N LEU A 280 26.95 -9.02 -29.21
CA LEU A 280 27.73 -10.12 -29.76
C LEU A 280 27.50 -10.26 -31.28
N ALA A 281 26.25 -10.21 -31.70
CA ALA A 281 25.92 -10.27 -33.13
C ALA A 281 26.43 -9.03 -33.90
N GLN A 282 26.35 -7.85 -33.30
CA GLN A 282 26.72 -6.56 -33.89
C GLN A 282 28.21 -6.42 -34.03
N PHE A 283 29.00 -6.68 -32.97
CA PHE A 283 30.44 -6.52 -32.94
C PHE A 283 31.22 -7.73 -33.48
N ARG A 284 30.53 -8.89 -33.65
CA ARG A 284 31.17 -10.16 -34.04
C ARG A 284 32.39 -10.51 -33.19
N SER A 285 32.36 -10.13 -31.92
CA SER A 285 33.42 -10.30 -30.93
C SER A 285 32.80 -10.66 -29.60
N PHE A 286 33.35 -11.66 -28.89
CA PHE A 286 32.90 -11.99 -27.52
C PHE A 286 33.42 -11.01 -26.48
N ILE A 287 34.57 -10.36 -26.77
CA ILE A 287 35.28 -9.53 -25.79
C ILE A 287 34.71 -8.11 -25.75
N ASP A 288 34.43 -7.51 -26.90
CA ASP A 288 33.94 -6.12 -26.97
C ASP A 288 32.64 -5.91 -26.17
N PRO A 289 31.61 -6.80 -26.27
CA PRO A 289 30.43 -6.71 -25.40
C PRO A 289 30.75 -6.84 -23.91
N LEU A 290 31.69 -7.68 -23.50
CA LEU A 290 32.10 -7.79 -22.10
C LEU A 290 32.74 -6.50 -21.58
N ILE A 291 33.54 -5.83 -22.38
CA ILE A 291 34.15 -4.54 -22.04
C ILE A 291 33.04 -3.49 -21.84
N ILE A 292 32.03 -3.47 -22.72
CA ILE A 292 30.87 -2.57 -22.64
C ILE A 292 30.04 -2.84 -21.38
N MET A 293 29.75 -4.11 -21.12
CA MET A 293 28.95 -4.54 -19.97
C MET A 293 29.64 -4.26 -18.63
N LEU A 294 30.93 -4.03 -18.57
CA LEU A 294 31.64 -3.64 -17.36
C LEU A 294 31.15 -2.31 -16.78
N ALA A 295 30.53 -1.47 -17.59
CA ALA A 295 29.90 -0.23 -17.14
C ALA A 295 28.64 -0.46 -16.25
N VAL A 296 28.00 -1.63 -16.37
CA VAL A 296 26.77 -1.95 -15.61
C VAL A 296 27.04 -2.09 -14.09
N PRO A 297 27.97 -2.96 -13.63
CA PRO A 297 28.26 -3.08 -12.20
C PRO A 297 28.78 -1.77 -11.60
N LEU A 298 29.46 -0.93 -12.36
CA LEU A 298 29.87 0.39 -11.91
C LEU A 298 28.69 1.33 -11.69
N GLY A 299 27.72 1.30 -12.60
CA GLY A 299 26.47 2.03 -12.45
C GLY A 299 25.66 1.55 -11.24
N LEU A 300 25.61 0.23 -11.00
CA LEU A 300 24.96 -0.35 -9.83
C LEU A 300 25.58 0.15 -8.52
N ALA A 301 26.91 0.26 -8.46
CA ALA A 301 27.60 0.85 -7.29
C ALA A 301 27.14 2.30 -7.04
N GLY A 302 26.93 3.08 -8.11
CA GLY A 302 26.40 4.45 -8.03
C GLY A 302 24.94 4.49 -7.54
N VAL A 303 24.12 3.55 -8.01
CA VAL A 303 22.71 3.40 -7.52
C VAL A 303 22.70 3.14 -6.02
N VAL A 304 23.39 2.10 -5.58
CA VAL A 304 23.45 1.71 -4.16
C VAL A 304 24.03 2.85 -3.32
N GLY A 305 25.10 3.49 -3.80
CA GLY A 305 25.74 4.61 -3.11
C GLY A 305 24.79 5.79 -2.87
N LEU A 306 24.04 6.24 -3.88
CA LEU A 306 23.11 7.37 -3.72
C LEU A 306 21.88 6.99 -2.93
N LEU A 307 21.33 5.78 -3.08
CA LEU A 307 20.22 5.30 -2.27
C LEU A 307 20.62 5.26 -0.78
N TYR A 308 21.82 4.77 -0.47
CA TYR A 308 22.36 4.74 0.89
C TYR A 308 22.56 6.15 1.46
N LEU A 309 23.20 7.07 0.72
CA LEU A 309 23.42 8.46 1.16
C LEU A 309 22.13 9.26 1.40
N THR A 310 21.03 8.84 0.78
CA THR A 310 19.74 9.55 0.86
C THR A 310 18.71 8.82 1.72
N ASP A 311 19.11 7.79 2.48
CA ASP A 311 18.21 6.94 3.27
C ASP A 311 16.98 6.46 2.47
N THR A 312 17.23 6.02 1.23
CA THR A 312 16.17 5.53 0.35
C THR A 312 16.23 4.02 0.25
N THR A 313 15.16 3.34 0.62
CA THR A 313 15.08 1.88 0.55
C THR A 313 15.06 1.39 -0.90
N LEU A 314 15.61 0.19 -1.11
CA LEU A 314 15.49 -0.52 -2.38
C LEU A 314 14.03 -0.97 -2.56
N ASN A 315 13.40 -0.54 -3.63
CA ASN A 315 12.00 -0.83 -3.94
C ASN A 315 11.80 -1.00 -5.46
N ILE A 316 10.58 -1.32 -5.89
CA ILE A 316 10.26 -1.53 -7.30
C ILE A 316 10.64 -0.30 -8.15
N GLN A 317 10.38 0.92 -7.66
CA GLN A 317 10.68 2.14 -8.38
C GLN A 317 12.20 2.34 -8.57
N SER A 318 13.00 2.07 -7.53
CA SER A 318 14.46 2.15 -7.65
C SER A 318 15.03 1.08 -8.58
N LEU A 319 14.44 -0.12 -8.61
CA LEU A 319 14.82 -1.17 -9.56
C LEU A 319 14.48 -0.79 -11.02
N LEU A 320 13.30 -0.16 -11.24
CA LEU A 320 12.96 0.40 -12.55
C LEU A 320 13.94 1.50 -12.98
N GLY A 321 14.30 2.40 -12.06
CA GLY A 321 15.33 3.40 -12.30
C GLY A 321 16.69 2.78 -12.66
N THR A 322 17.05 1.68 -12.00
CA THR A 322 18.25 0.90 -12.29
C THR A 322 18.20 0.28 -13.68
N LEU A 323 17.07 -0.30 -14.07
CA LEU A 323 16.87 -0.87 -15.40
C LEU A 323 17.04 0.19 -16.50
N MET A 324 16.43 1.36 -16.33
CA MET A 324 16.57 2.49 -17.26
C MET A 324 18.03 2.96 -17.35
N MET A 325 18.72 3.07 -16.21
CA MET A 325 20.12 3.46 -16.14
C MET A 325 21.02 2.51 -16.96
N ILE A 326 20.81 1.18 -16.82
CA ILE A 326 21.61 0.18 -17.56
C ILE A 326 21.50 0.41 -19.07
N GLY A 327 20.29 0.60 -19.59
CA GLY A 327 20.08 0.85 -21.02
C GLY A 327 20.85 2.07 -21.53
N ILE A 328 20.85 3.17 -20.76
CA ILE A 328 21.50 4.43 -21.15
C ILE A 328 23.03 4.29 -21.06
N VAL A 329 23.53 3.68 -20.01
CA VAL A 329 24.98 3.50 -19.78
C VAL A 329 25.61 2.59 -20.84
N VAL A 330 24.93 1.47 -21.16
CA VAL A 330 25.37 0.55 -22.20
C VAL A 330 25.41 1.25 -23.58
N ASN A 331 24.36 2.04 -23.90
CA ASN A 331 24.33 2.79 -25.15
C ASN A 331 25.53 3.76 -25.30
N ASN A 332 25.88 4.48 -24.23
CA ASN A 332 27.03 5.37 -24.24
C ASN A 332 28.35 4.61 -24.45
N SER A 333 28.49 3.45 -23.84
CA SER A 333 29.67 2.57 -23.97
C SER A 333 29.77 1.95 -25.35
N ILE A 334 28.64 1.55 -25.98
CA ILE A 334 28.60 1.04 -27.36
C ILE A 334 29.17 2.06 -28.32
N LEU A 335 28.70 3.32 -28.26
CA LEU A 335 29.12 4.38 -29.16
C LEU A 335 30.62 4.68 -29.05
N LEU A 336 31.20 4.51 -27.87
CA LEU A 336 32.64 4.72 -27.65
C LEU A 336 33.47 3.56 -28.23
N VAL A 337 33.11 2.32 -27.93
CA VAL A 337 33.79 1.12 -28.38
C VAL A 337 33.67 0.95 -29.90
N ASP A 338 32.51 1.20 -30.47
CA ASP A 338 32.27 1.17 -31.92
C ASP A 338 33.19 2.15 -32.66
N ARG A 339 33.30 3.38 -32.16
CA ARG A 339 34.20 4.39 -32.73
C ARG A 339 35.68 3.96 -32.65
N ALA A 340 36.08 3.40 -31.50
CA ALA A 340 37.45 2.90 -31.32
C ALA A 340 37.79 1.73 -32.28
N ASN A 341 36.86 0.78 -32.43
CA ASN A 341 37.01 -0.33 -33.36
C ASN A 341 37.05 0.15 -34.82
N GLY A 342 36.23 1.15 -35.19
CA GLY A 342 36.25 1.77 -36.51
C GLY A 342 37.59 2.39 -36.84
N SER A 343 38.22 3.11 -35.90
CA SER A 343 39.56 3.68 -36.08
C SER A 343 40.67 2.62 -36.18
N LEU A 344 40.51 1.48 -35.48
CA LEU A 344 41.44 0.34 -35.67
C LEU A 344 41.37 -0.25 -37.07
N LEU A 345 40.17 -0.36 -37.64
CA LEU A 345 39.98 -0.91 -39.01
C LEU A 345 40.59 0.00 -40.07
N THR A 346 40.72 1.31 -39.81
CA THR A 346 41.44 2.26 -40.71
C THR A 346 42.96 2.24 -40.53
N GLY A 347 43.48 1.36 -39.68
CA GLY A 347 44.96 1.16 -39.53
C GLY A 347 45.59 2.01 -38.43
N GLU A 348 44.83 2.72 -37.62
CA GLU A 348 45.35 3.48 -36.48
C GLU A 348 45.92 2.55 -35.38
N SER A 349 46.88 3.05 -34.63
CA SER A 349 47.37 2.31 -33.45
C SER A 349 46.27 2.27 -32.36
N PRO A 350 46.19 1.19 -31.54
CA PRO A 350 45.17 1.08 -30.50
C PRO A 350 45.11 2.28 -29.54
N GLU A 351 46.28 2.87 -29.27
CA GLU A 351 46.40 4.06 -28.41
C GLU A 351 45.75 5.28 -29.06
N LYS A 352 46.05 5.57 -30.33
CA LYS A 352 45.45 6.70 -31.06
C LYS A 352 43.96 6.50 -31.29
N ALA A 353 43.55 5.26 -31.63
CA ALA A 353 42.16 4.91 -31.86
C ALA A 353 41.29 5.17 -30.64
N ILE A 354 41.72 4.73 -29.45
CA ILE A 354 40.90 4.91 -28.22
C ILE A 354 40.92 6.35 -27.73
N VAL A 355 42.05 7.06 -27.78
CA VAL A 355 42.10 8.47 -27.40
C VAL A 355 41.25 9.32 -28.34
N GLY A 356 41.33 9.11 -29.65
CA GLY A 356 40.50 9.78 -30.63
C GLY A 356 39.03 9.48 -30.47
N ALA A 357 38.65 8.24 -30.20
CA ALA A 357 37.30 7.84 -29.91
C ALA A 357 36.75 8.55 -28.64
N THR A 358 37.52 8.54 -27.54
CA THR A 358 37.15 9.19 -26.28
C THR A 358 36.98 10.70 -26.46
N GLN A 359 37.92 11.38 -27.13
CA GLN A 359 37.84 12.81 -27.40
C GLN A 359 36.61 13.18 -28.25
N SER A 360 36.33 12.41 -29.30
CA SER A 360 35.18 12.68 -30.19
C SER A 360 33.81 12.42 -29.52
N ARG A 361 33.74 11.47 -28.58
CA ARG A 361 32.49 11.07 -27.89
C ARG A 361 32.31 11.71 -26.52
N LEU A 362 33.31 12.40 -25.98
CA LEU A 362 33.23 13.05 -24.67
C LEU A 362 32.03 14.06 -24.59
N ARG A 363 31.97 14.97 -25.58
CA ARG A 363 30.88 15.98 -25.57
C ARG A 363 29.48 15.37 -25.70
N PRO A 364 29.17 14.47 -26.65
CA PRO A 364 27.86 13.82 -26.76
C PRO A 364 27.48 13.06 -25.50
N ILE A 365 28.38 12.29 -24.91
CA ILE A 365 28.11 11.51 -23.68
C ILE A 365 27.81 12.45 -22.51
N LEU A 366 28.62 13.49 -22.33
CA LEU A 366 28.37 14.48 -21.27
C LEU A 366 27.02 15.24 -21.47
N MET A 367 26.70 15.62 -22.71
CA MET A 367 25.44 16.31 -23.01
C MET A 367 24.24 15.43 -22.64
N THR A 368 24.20 14.16 -23.07
CA THR A 368 23.09 13.26 -22.76
C THR A 368 22.97 12.99 -21.26
N SER A 369 24.11 12.72 -20.61
CA SER A 369 24.14 12.45 -19.16
C SER A 369 23.72 13.65 -18.33
N LEU A 370 24.26 14.85 -18.62
CA LEU A 370 23.92 16.07 -17.90
C LEU A 370 22.47 16.48 -18.11
N THR A 371 21.94 16.35 -19.33
CA THR A 371 20.52 16.62 -19.62
C THR A 371 19.62 15.71 -18.79
N LEU A 372 19.94 14.43 -18.71
CA LEU A 372 19.17 13.45 -17.94
C LEU A 372 19.28 13.71 -16.43
N LEU A 373 20.47 14.01 -15.92
CA LEU A 373 20.68 14.39 -14.52
C LEU A 373 19.91 15.65 -14.18
N ALA A 374 19.92 16.69 -15.02
CA ALA A 374 19.19 17.92 -14.82
C ALA A 374 17.67 17.71 -14.84
N SER A 375 17.14 16.85 -15.75
CA SER A 375 15.72 16.55 -15.84
C SER A 375 15.20 15.77 -14.63
N MET A 376 16.05 14.92 -14.02
CA MET A 376 15.67 14.12 -12.85
C MET A 376 15.95 14.82 -11.50
N ALA A 377 16.75 15.88 -11.50
CA ALA A 377 17.11 16.62 -10.29
C ALA A 377 15.89 17.12 -9.48
N PRO A 378 14.82 17.69 -10.08
CA PRO A 378 13.66 18.14 -9.33
C PRO A 378 13.00 17.02 -8.52
N PHE A 379 12.94 15.79 -9.06
CA PHE A 379 12.39 14.62 -8.38
C PHE A 379 13.35 14.08 -7.31
N CYS A 380 14.65 14.05 -7.61
CA CYS A 380 15.68 13.59 -6.68
C CYS A 380 15.71 14.41 -5.39
N PHE A 381 15.59 15.75 -5.50
CA PHE A 381 15.63 16.70 -4.39
C PHE A 381 14.27 17.07 -3.81
N ARG A 382 13.19 16.39 -4.19
CA ARG A 382 11.83 16.64 -3.68
C ARG A 382 11.31 18.06 -3.94
N LEU A 383 11.69 18.67 -5.05
CA LEU A 383 11.29 20.04 -5.37
C LEU A 383 9.84 20.14 -5.87
N VAL A 384 9.27 19.03 -6.36
CA VAL A 384 7.90 18.96 -6.88
C VAL A 384 7.02 18.21 -5.88
N PRO A 385 6.02 18.88 -5.28
CA PRO A 385 5.08 18.23 -4.37
C PRO A 385 4.22 17.19 -5.08
N GLY A 386 3.90 16.06 -4.38
CA GLY A 386 3.07 14.99 -4.94
C GLY A 386 3.83 13.97 -5.81
N THR A 387 5.14 14.11 -5.95
CA THR A 387 5.99 13.19 -6.73
C THR A 387 6.81 12.25 -5.86
N GLU A 388 6.43 12.09 -4.59
CA GLU A 388 7.17 11.26 -3.63
C GLU A 388 7.39 9.81 -4.11
N ALA A 389 6.44 9.27 -4.87
CA ALA A 389 6.55 7.92 -5.45
C ALA A 389 7.65 7.80 -6.51
N MET A 390 8.04 8.91 -7.15
CA MET A 390 9.11 8.93 -8.19
C MET A 390 10.50 9.15 -7.62
N ILE A 391 10.63 9.52 -6.36
CA ILE A 391 11.91 9.84 -5.71
C ILE A 391 12.90 8.66 -5.77
N PRO A 392 12.53 7.41 -5.41
CA PRO A 392 13.45 6.29 -5.46
C PRO A 392 13.95 5.98 -6.88
N LEU A 393 13.07 6.11 -7.88
CA LEU A 393 13.41 5.96 -9.29
C LEU A 393 14.43 7.02 -9.73
N ALA A 394 14.15 8.30 -9.42
CA ALA A 394 15.04 9.40 -9.78
C ALA A 394 16.41 9.29 -9.10
N ARG A 395 16.44 8.91 -7.82
CA ARG A 395 17.69 8.71 -7.08
C ARG A 395 18.53 7.56 -7.64
N ALA A 396 17.89 6.43 -7.92
CA ALA A 396 18.57 5.30 -8.55
C ALA A 396 19.18 5.68 -9.91
N LEU A 397 18.40 6.36 -10.76
CA LEU A 397 18.84 6.79 -12.07
C LEU A 397 19.99 7.82 -11.99
N VAL A 398 19.82 8.86 -11.14
CA VAL A 398 20.83 9.91 -10.94
C VAL A 398 22.14 9.33 -10.37
N GLY A 399 22.04 8.51 -9.33
CA GLY A 399 23.21 7.89 -8.71
C GLY A 399 23.98 7.00 -9.67
N GLY A 400 23.26 6.12 -10.36
CA GLY A 400 23.85 5.23 -11.35
C GLY A 400 24.47 5.98 -12.53
N MET A 401 23.77 6.97 -13.09
CA MET A 401 24.27 7.77 -14.22
C MET A 401 25.46 8.63 -13.86
N ALA A 402 25.48 9.28 -12.71
CA ALA A 402 26.59 10.14 -12.30
C ALA A 402 27.89 9.34 -12.19
N VAL A 403 27.84 8.21 -11.48
CA VAL A 403 29.02 7.35 -11.27
C VAL A 403 29.42 6.65 -12.57
N SER A 404 28.46 6.06 -13.29
CA SER A 404 28.76 5.33 -14.52
C SER A 404 29.31 6.24 -15.61
N THR A 405 28.81 7.47 -15.77
CA THR A 405 29.32 8.38 -16.81
C THR A 405 30.81 8.69 -16.60
N VAL A 406 31.18 9.01 -15.35
CA VAL A 406 32.61 9.27 -15.02
C VAL A 406 33.46 8.03 -15.25
N LEU A 407 33.03 6.89 -14.68
CA LEU A 407 33.81 5.66 -14.76
C LEU A 407 33.85 5.08 -16.17
N THR A 408 32.79 5.19 -16.95
CA THR A 408 32.78 4.73 -18.35
C THR A 408 33.78 5.50 -19.22
N LEU A 409 33.90 6.80 -19.01
CA LEU A 409 34.89 7.63 -19.78
C LEU A 409 36.35 7.28 -19.49
N PHE A 410 36.63 6.69 -18.33
CA PHE A 410 38.01 6.28 -17.97
C PHE A 410 38.22 4.77 -18.06
N LEU A 411 37.35 3.98 -17.44
CA LEU A 411 37.55 2.55 -17.27
C LEU A 411 37.39 1.78 -18.59
N VAL A 412 36.31 2.07 -19.33
CA VAL A 412 36.04 1.36 -20.61
C VAL A 412 37.16 1.57 -21.61
N PRO A 413 37.69 2.80 -21.85
CA PRO A 413 38.86 3.00 -22.69
C PRO A 413 40.13 2.27 -22.22
N CYS A 414 40.38 2.31 -20.90
CA CYS A 414 41.57 1.64 -20.34
C CYS A 414 41.52 0.12 -20.55
N VAL A 415 40.38 -0.51 -20.24
CA VAL A 415 40.18 -1.96 -20.39
C VAL A 415 40.25 -2.35 -21.87
N TRP A 416 39.59 -1.60 -22.76
CA TRP A 416 39.59 -1.82 -24.18
C TRP A 416 41.06 -1.76 -24.72
N PHE A 417 41.84 -0.74 -24.32
CA PHE A 417 43.26 -0.60 -24.70
C PHE A 417 44.09 -1.79 -24.23
N LEU A 418 43.97 -2.20 -22.98
CA LEU A 418 44.69 -3.34 -22.42
C LEU A 418 44.45 -4.65 -23.18
N VAL A 419 43.19 -4.88 -23.54
CA VAL A 419 42.78 -6.08 -24.28
C VAL A 419 43.28 -6.05 -25.71
N LYS A 420 43.09 -4.97 -26.45
CA LYS A 420 43.49 -4.87 -27.85
C LYS A 420 45.01 -4.77 -28.00
N ARG A 421 45.77 -4.22 -27.05
CA ARG A 421 47.22 -4.21 -27.02
C ARG A 421 47.80 -5.63 -26.93
N ARG A 422 47.19 -6.50 -26.10
CA ARG A 422 47.60 -7.91 -25.95
C ARG A 422 47.39 -8.73 -27.23
N HIS A 423 46.34 -8.47 -27.97
CA HIS A 423 46.01 -9.17 -29.21
C HIS A 423 46.98 -8.85 -30.35
N LYS A 424 47.64 -7.67 -30.38
CA LYS A 424 48.69 -7.34 -31.38
C LYS A 424 50.06 -7.99 -31.09
N VAL A 425 50.27 -8.51 -29.89
CA VAL A 425 51.51 -9.21 -29.51
C VAL A 425 51.44 -10.71 -29.81
N ALA A 426 50.23 -11.23 -30.13
CA ALA A 426 49.99 -12.66 -30.38
C ALA A 426 49.81 -13.01 -31.87
N VAL A 427 50.06 -12.06 -32.80
CA VAL A 427 50.18 -12.25 -34.24
C VAL A 427 51.57 -11.77 -34.67
#